data_43668cacbd407783c7ff0d81fb6d92d0
#
_entry.id   43668cacbd407783c7ff0d81fb6d92d0
#
_cell.length_a   1.000
_cell.length_b   1.000
_cell.length_c   1.000
_cell.angle_alpha   90.00
_cell.angle_beta   90.00
_cell.angle_gamma   90.00
#
_symmetry.space_group_name_H-M   'P 1'
#
loop_
_entity.id
_entity.type
_entity.pdbx_description
1 polymer ?
#
loop_
_entity_poly.entity_id
_entity_poly.type
_entity_poly.pdbx_seq_one_letter_code
_entity_poly.pdbx_strand_id
1 'polypeptide(L)'
;GLVQGLVSQGFIPVIAPIAAGPDGATYNINADHFAGRLAGPIGASKLVLLTDVRGVLEDRSQPDSVVSELDAPTARRMMQDKQIEAGMIPKVQACLDALAGGVSRCHIIDGRLPHALLMELLTDVGIGTMVVET
;
A
#
# COMPACT_ATOMS: atom_id res chain seq x y z
N GLY A 1 21.07 -5.81 -0.67
CA GLY A 1 20.54 -6.50 -1.85
C GLY A 1 20.53 -5.61 -3.10
N LEU A 2 20.13 -6.15 -4.25
CA LEU A 2 20.19 -5.44 -5.54
C LEU A 2 19.44 -4.08 -5.50
N VAL A 3 18.20 -4.07 -5.03
CA VAL A 3 17.37 -2.84 -4.95
C VAL A 3 18.04 -1.79 -4.08
N GLN A 4 18.52 -2.15 -2.90
CA GLN A 4 19.23 -1.23 -2.01
C GLN A 4 20.52 -0.70 -2.63
N GLY A 5 21.25 -1.54 -3.38
CA GLY A 5 22.46 -1.14 -4.12
C GLY A 5 22.15 -0.10 -5.19
N LEU A 6 21.06 -0.24 -5.92
CA LEU A 6 20.60 0.74 -6.90
C LEU A 6 20.20 2.06 -6.24
N VAL A 7 19.40 2.01 -5.17
CA VAL A 7 18.97 3.19 -4.41
C VAL A 7 20.17 3.96 -3.84
N SER A 8 21.16 3.27 -3.28
CA SER A 8 22.37 3.91 -2.73
C SER A 8 23.21 4.64 -3.78
N GLN A 9 23.05 4.30 -5.05
CA GLN A 9 23.70 4.96 -6.20
C GLN A 9 22.82 6.07 -6.82
N GLY A 10 21.67 6.39 -6.21
CA GLY A 10 20.77 7.43 -6.68
C GLY A 10 19.78 7.02 -7.77
N PHE A 11 19.67 5.73 -8.08
CA PHE A 11 18.66 5.23 -9.02
C PHE A 11 17.31 5.10 -8.35
N ILE A 12 16.24 5.26 -9.14
CA ILE A 12 14.85 4.94 -8.77
C ILE A 12 14.49 3.60 -9.44
N PRO A 13 14.54 2.47 -8.70
CA PRO A 13 14.21 1.17 -9.28
C PRO A 13 12.72 1.10 -9.64
N VAL A 14 12.42 0.70 -10.87
CA VAL A 14 11.06 0.36 -11.33
C VAL A 14 10.99 -1.15 -11.47
N ILE A 15 10.10 -1.79 -10.70
CA ILE A 15 10.05 -3.25 -10.56
C ILE A 15 8.69 -3.76 -11.03
N ALA A 16 8.69 -4.63 -12.05
CA ALA A 16 7.47 -5.32 -12.47
C ALA A 16 7.16 -6.50 -11.51
N PRO A 17 5.89 -6.76 -11.16
CA PRO A 17 5.50 -7.86 -10.30
C PRO A 17 5.46 -9.20 -11.08
N ILE A 18 6.59 -9.56 -11.68
CA ILE A 18 6.77 -10.80 -12.46
C ILE A 18 7.93 -11.57 -11.83
N ALA A 19 7.74 -12.86 -11.61
CA ALA A 19 8.77 -13.74 -11.06
C ALA A 19 8.94 -15.00 -11.90
N ALA A 20 10.17 -15.55 -11.90
CA ALA A 20 10.43 -16.87 -12.43
C ALA A 20 10.32 -17.91 -11.30
N GLY A 21 9.58 -18.98 -11.54
CA GLY A 21 9.53 -20.11 -10.63
C GLY A 21 10.73 -21.06 -10.81
N PRO A 22 10.93 -22.00 -9.87
CA PRO A 22 11.99 -22.99 -9.94
C PRO A 22 11.85 -23.95 -11.13
N ASP A 23 10.68 -24.05 -11.69
CA ASP A 23 10.33 -24.81 -12.91
C ASP A 23 10.63 -24.05 -14.22
N GLY A 24 11.12 -22.81 -14.12
CA GLY A 24 11.35 -21.91 -15.25
C GLY A 24 10.08 -21.22 -15.78
N ALA A 25 8.91 -21.45 -15.16
CA ALA A 25 7.69 -20.78 -15.55
C ALA A 25 7.69 -19.32 -15.05
N THR A 26 7.02 -18.45 -15.82
CA THR A 26 6.83 -17.04 -15.46
C THR A 26 5.51 -16.87 -14.72
N TYR A 27 5.56 -16.22 -13.57
CA TYR A 27 4.40 -15.94 -12.72
C TYR A 27 4.12 -14.43 -12.69
N ASN A 28 2.88 -14.07 -12.93
CA ASN A 28 2.38 -12.73 -12.69
C ASN A 28 1.86 -12.67 -11.24
N ILE A 29 2.43 -11.78 -10.44
CA ILE A 29 2.10 -11.61 -9.02
C ILE A 29 1.18 -10.40 -8.88
N ASN A 30 0.21 -10.46 -7.98
CA ASN A 30 -0.58 -9.27 -7.64
C ASN A 30 0.35 -8.15 -7.15
N ALA A 31 0.26 -6.97 -7.76
CA ALA A 31 1.18 -5.85 -7.51
C ALA A 31 1.12 -5.34 -6.07
N ASP A 32 -0.08 -5.30 -5.45
CA ASP A 32 -0.24 -4.87 -4.05
C ASP A 32 0.49 -5.84 -3.12
N HIS A 33 0.27 -7.15 -3.28
CA HIS A 33 0.97 -8.17 -2.49
C HIS A 33 2.49 -8.11 -2.68
N PHE A 34 2.93 -7.93 -3.92
CA PHE A 34 4.37 -7.81 -4.21
C PHE A 34 4.98 -6.60 -3.51
N ALA A 35 4.35 -5.43 -3.61
CA ALA A 35 4.81 -4.20 -2.99
C ALA A 35 4.82 -4.30 -1.46
N GLY A 36 3.74 -4.83 -0.86
CA GLY A 36 3.65 -5.03 0.60
C GLY A 36 4.75 -5.93 1.15
N ARG A 37 5.04 -7.04 0.45
CA ARG A 37 6.11 -7.98 0.85
C ARG A 37 7.52 -7.49 0.56
N LEU A 38 7.70 -6.61 -0.42
CA LEU A 38 9.01 -6.05 -0.78
C LEU A 38 9.42 -4.91 0.16
N ALA A 39 8.46 -4.10 0.63
CA ALA A 39 8.72 -2.86 1.35
C ALA A 39 9.58 -3.05 2.62
N GLY A 40 9.26 -4.05 3.45
CA GLY A 40 10.04 -4.35 4.65
C GLY A 40 11.51 -4.72 4.34
N PRO A 41 11.78 -5.77 3.53
CA PRO A 41 13.13 -6.20 3.19
C PRO A 41 14.03 -5.14 2.56
N ILE A 42 13.48 -4.15 1.88
CA ILE A 42 14.28 -3.03 1.33
C ILE A 42 14.46 -1.89 2.31
N GLY A 43 13.85 -1.95 3.51
CA GLY A 43 13.90 -0.91 4.52
C GLY A 43 13.12 0.35 4.13
N ALA A 44 12.00 0.20 3.44
CA ALA A 44 11.17 1.33 3.07
C ALA A 44 10.59 2.01 4.31
N SER A 45 10.66 3.34 4.38
CA SER A 45 10.04 4.11 5.47
C SER A 45 8.53 4.22 5.30
N LYS A 46 8.04 4.21 4.05
CA LYS A 46 6.63 4.31 3.70
C LYS A 46 6.31 3.38 2.53
N LEU A 47 5.08 2.86 2.50
CA LEU A 47 4.46 2.24 1.33
C LEU A 47 3.30 3.12 0.87
N VAL A 48 3.25 3.47 -0.42
CA VAL A 48 2.13 4.22 -0.98
C VAL A 48 1.51 3.40 -2.10
N LEU A 49 0.22 3.08 -1.96
CA LEU A 49 -0.57 2.38 -2.96
C LEU A 49 -1.47 3.40 -3.68
N LEU A 50 -1.25 3.54 -4.99
CA LEU A 50 -2.09 4.36 -5.86
C LEU A 50 -3.26 3.51 -6.36
N THR A 51 -4.48 4.02 -6.21
CA THR A 51 -5.71 3.32 -6.60
C THR A 51 -6.65 4.25 -7.37
N ASP A 52 -7.78 3.75 -7.81
CA ASP A 52 -8.85 4.47 -8.49
C ASP A 52 -10.01 4.87 -7.56
N VAL A 53 -9.80 4.75 -6.24
CA VAL A 53 -10.74 5.19 -5.20
C VAL A 53 -10.04 6.09 -4.19
N ARG A 54 -10.81 6.88 -3.43
CA ARG A 54 -10.27 7.88 -2.50
C ARG A 54 -9.51 7.27 -1.31
N GLY A 55 -9.85 6.04 -0.91
CA GLY A 55 -9.29 5.37 0.27
C GLY A 55 -10.24 4.31 0.79
N VAL A 56 -10.03 3.89 2.03
CA VAL A 56 -10.95 3.00 2.75
C VAL A 56 -12.15 3.80 3.22
N LEU A 57 -13.36 3.32 2.97
CA LEU A 57 -14.60 3.96 3.42
C LEU A 57 -15.07 3.35 4.74
N GLU A 58 -15.55 4.18 5.65
CA GLU A 58 -16.25 3.75 6.87
C GLU A 58 -17.63 3.16 6.51
N ASP A 59 -18.34 3.82 5.61
CA ASP A 59 -19.62 3.39 5.05
C ASP A 59 -19.57 3.37 3.53
N ARG A 60 -19.69 2.18 2.93
CA ARG A 60 -19.65 1.97 1.47
C ARG A 60 -20.76 2.73 0.71
N SER A 61 -21.86 3.05 1.37
CA SER A 61 -22.95 3.83 0.77
C SER A 61 -22.64 5.33 0.70
N GLN A 62 -21.58 5.78 1.39
CA GLN A 62 -21.20 7.17 1.51
C GLN A 62 -19.77 7.40 0.96
N PRO A 63 -19.63 7.88 -0.30
CA PRO A 63 -18.32 8.06 -0.93
C PRO A 63 -17.37 9.05 -0.22
N ASP A 64 -17.92 9.91 0.63
CA ASP A 64 -17.16 10.90 1.39
C ASP A 64 -16.76 10.41 2.80
N SER A 65 -17.15 9.19 3.19
CA SER A 65 -16.79 8.58 4.47
C SER A 65 -15.39 7.97 4.48
N VAL A 66 -14.41 8.65 3.89
CA VAL A 66 -13.03 8.15 3.85
C VAL A 66 -12.43 8.16 5.26
N VAL A 67 -11.93 7.01 5.68
CA VAL A 67 -11.16 6.87 6.93
C VAL A 67 -9.77 7.47 6.71
N SER A 68 -9.47 8.57 7.39
CA SER A 68 -8.18 9.26 7.24
C SER A 68 -7.02 8.48 7.85
N GLU A 69 -7.26 7.82 8.99
CA GLU A 69 -6.27 6.99 9.68
C GLU A 69 -6.92 5.68 10.13
N LEU A 70 -6.25 4.56 9.88
CA LEU A 70 -6.72 3.22 10.15
C LEU A 70 -5.60 2.41 10.83
N ASP A 71 -5.79 2.04 12.09
CA ASP A 71 -4.86 1.15 12.78
C ASP A 71 -5.00 -0.31 12.33
N ALA A 72 -3.93 -1.08 12.46
CA ALA A 72 -3.89 -2.46 12.00
C ALA A 72 -4.93 -3.38 12.69
N PRO A 73 -5.20 -3.29 14.01
CA PRO A 73 -6.27 -4.03 14.65
C PRO A 73 -7.65 -3.73 14.06
N THR A 74 -7.97 -2.45 13.85
CA THR A 74 -9.24 -2.03 13.26
C THR A 74 -9.34 -2.48 11.80
N ALA A 75 -8.28 -2.37 11.01
CA ALA A 75 -8.23 -2.87 9.65
C ALA A 75 -8.56 -4.37 9.56
N ARG A 76 -7.94 -5.18 10.42
CA ARG A 76 -8.21 -6.63 10.48
C ARG A 76 -9.67 -6.93 10.85
N ARG A 77 -10.23 -6.21 11.81
CA ARG A 77 -11.63 -6.34 12.21
C ARG A 77 -12.56 -5.99 11.04
N MET A 78 -12.35 -4.84 10.39
CA MET A 78 -13.17 -4.40 9.24
C MET A 78 -13.12 -5.41 8.08
N MET A 79 -11.96 -6.06 7.86
CA MET A 79 -11.85 -7.15 6.87
C MET A 79 -12.68 -8.37 7.27
N GLN A 80 -12.60 -8.81 8.54
CA GLN A 80 -13.37 -9.95 9.07
C GLN A 80 -14.88 -9.72 9.01
N ASP A 81 -15.30 -8.51 9.35
CA ASP A 81 -16.71 -8.08 9.35
C ASP A 81 -17.24 -7.75 7.94
N LYS A 82 -16.39 -7.94 6.89
CA LYS A 82 -16.72 -7.64 5.49
C LYS A 82 -17.13 -6.18 5.25
N GLN A 83 -16.64 -5.27 6.06
CA GLN A 83 -16.87 -3.84 5.90
C GLN A 83 -16.00 -3.23 4.79
N ILE A 84 -14.84 -3.83 4.50
CA ILE A 84 -13.96 -3.41 3.40
C ILE A 84 -14.43 -4.03 2.08
N GLU A 85 -14.46 -3.22 1.03
CA GLU A 85 -14.82 -3.66 -0.30
C GLU A 85 -13.80 -4.68 -0.85
N ALA A 86 -14.29 -5.67 -1.61
CA ALA A 86 -13.47 -6.79 -2.10
C ALA A 86 -12.21 -6.33 -2.86
N GLY A 87 -12.31 -5.28 -3.69
CA GLY A 87 -11.19 -4.71 -4.42
C GLY A 87 -10.16 -3.99 -3.53
N MET A 88 -10.56 -3.53 -2.33
CA MET A 88 -9.70 -2.86 -1.37
C MET A 88 -8.97 -3.85 -0.45
N ILE A 89 -9.48 -5.08 -0.26
CA ILE A 89 -8.90 -6.09 0.63
C ILE A 89 -7.41 -6.36 0.32
N PRO A 90 -6.98 -6.59 -0.95
CA PRO A 90 -5.57 -6.81 -1.25
C PRO A 90 -4.67 -5.64 -0.86
N LYS A 91 -5.16 -4.40 -0.99
CA LYS A 91 -4.41 -3.18 -0.64
C LYS A 91 -4.24 -3.04 0.87
N VAL A 92 -5.31 -3.22 1.63
CA VAL A 92 -5.24 -3.20 3.10
C VAL A 92 -4.34 -4.33 3.60
N GLN A 93 -4.43 -5.53 3.02
CA GLN A 93 -3.54 -6.64 3.37
C GLN A 93 -2.08 -6.33 3.06
N ALA A 94 -1.79 -5.70 1.91
CA ALA A 94 -0.44 -5.27 1.55
C ALA A 94 0.12 -4.24 2.55
N CYS A 95 -0.71 -3.31 3.03
CA CYS A 95 -0.32 -2.39 4.09
C CYS A 95 0.00 -3.14 5.39
N LEU A 96 -0.85 -4.08 5.81
CA LEU A 96 -0.61 -4.89 7.02
C LEU A 96 0.67 -5.74 6.90
N ASP A 97 0.94 -6.32 5.74
CA ASP A 97 2.17 -7.08 5.49
C ASP A 97 3.42 -6.19 5.55
N ALA A 98 3.34 -4.97 5.01
CA ALA A 98 4.43 -4.00 5.03
C ALA A 98 4.71 -3.50 6.47
N LEU A 99 3.67 -3.16 7.24
CA LEU A 99 3.80 -2.77 8.66
C LEU A 99 4.46 -3.88 9.47
N ALA A 100 3.98 -5.12 9.33
CA ALA A 100 4.60 -6.29 9.97
C ALA A 100 6.06 -6.50 9.54
N GLY A 101 6.45 -6.04 8.35
CA GLY A 101 7.82 -6.02 7.83
C GLY A 101 8.68 -4.85 8.33
N GLY A 102 8.14 -3.97 9.18
CA GLY A 102 8.87 -2.83 9.77
C GLY A 102 8.71 -1.49 9.03
N VAL A 103 7.82 -1.41 8.04
CA VAL A 103 7.45 -0.12 7.42
C VAL A 103 6.66 0.70 8.44
N SER A 104 6.98 1.99 8.58
CA SER A 104 6.38 2.82 9.62
C SER A 104 4.94 3.23 9.32
N ARG A 105 4.62 3.48 8.06
CA ARG A 105 3.30 3.95 7.60
C ARG A 105 3.01 3.47 6.19
N CYS A 106 1.76 3.15 5.94
CA CYS A 106 1.27 2.83 4.59
C CYS A 106 0.16 3.81 4.22
N HIS A 107 0.06 4.16 2.93
CA HIS A 107 -0.93 5.10 2.44
C HIS A 107 -1.66 4.49 1.24
N ILE A 108 -2.97 4.61 1.22
CA ILE A 108 -3.84 4.23 0.09
C ILE A 108 -4.48 5.52 -0.41
N ILE A 109 -4.11 5.96 -1.62
CA ILE A 109 -4.50 7.26 -2.16
C ILE A 109 -5.06 7.16 -3.57
N ASP A 110 -5.89 8.12 -3.96
CA ASP A 110 -6.44 8.21 -5.32
C ASP A 110 -5.36 8.67 -6.31
N GLY A 111 -4.84 7.75 -7.12
CA GLY A 111 -3.84 8.02 -8.14
C GLY A 111 -4.34 8.81 -9.35
N ARG A 112 -5.65 9.07 -9.46
CA ARG A 112 -6.23 9.91 -10.53
C ARG A 112 -6.10 11.39 -10.23
N LEU A 113 -5.86 11.75 -8.97
CA LEU A 113 -5.64 13.15 -8.59
C LEU A 113 -4.27 13.61 -9.10
N PRO A 114 -4.20 14.76 -9.79
CA PRO A 114 -2.92 15.34 -10.18
C PRO A 114 -2.03 15.57 -8.96
N HIS A 115 -0.78 15.14 -9.04
CA HIS A 115 0.21 15.31 -7.97
C HIS A 115 -0.13 14.64 -6.64
N ALA A 116 -1.04 13.64 -6.61
CA ALA A 116 -1.46 12.95 -5.40
C ALA A 116 -0.29 12.51 -4.51
N LEU A 117 0.74 11.90 -5.09
CA LEU A 117 1.91 11.44 -4.35
C LEU A 117 2.68 12.59 -3.68
N LEU A 118 2.83 13.74 -4.37
CA LEU A 118 3.51 14.90 -3.80
C LEU A 118 2.69 15.53 -2.68
N MET A 119 1.37 15.60 -2.85
CA MET A 119 0.47 16.10 -1.81
C MET A 119 0.55 15.23 -0.55
N GLU A 120 0.49 13.92 -0.68
CA GLU A 120 0.56 13.00 0.45
C GLU A 120 1.92 12.99 1.16
N LEU A 121 3.02 13.14 0.42
CA LEU A 121 4.36 13.05 1.00
C LEU A 121 4.90 14.38 1.53
N LEU A 122 4.47 15.51 0.97
CA LEU A 122 5.07 16.82 1.21
C LEU A 122 4.13 17.84 1.90
N THR A 123 2.88 17.47 2.16
CA THR A 123 1.91 18.33 2.85
C THR A 123 1.27 17.59 4.03
N ASP A 124 0.67 18.37 4.94
CA ASP A 124 -0.13 17.84 6.06
C ASP A 124 -1.58 17.53 5.66
N VAL A 125 -1.92 17.73 4.39
CA VAL A 125 -3.25 17.45 3.84
C VAL A 125 -3.32 15.98 3.46
N GLY A 126 -3.93 15.15 4.30
CA GLY A 126 -4.22 13.76 3.99
C GLY A 126 -5.25 13.67 2.83
N ILE A 127 -4.90 12.95 1.77
CA ILE A 127 -5.77 12.78 0.58
C ILE A 127 -6.32 11.37 0.42
N GLY A 128 -6.09 10.50 1.40
CA GLY A 128 -6.53 9.12 1.38
C GLY A 128 -6.61 8.50 2.76
N THR A 129 -6.28 7.22 2.86
CA THR A 129 -6.21 6.48 4.12
C THR A 129 -4.76 6.18 4.48
N MET A 130 -4.32 6.64 5.63
CA MET A 130 -3.06 6.23 6.25
C MET A 130 -3.31 4.98 7.11
N VAL A 131 -2.52 3.93 6.91
CA VAL A 131 -2.57 2.71 7.74
C VAL A 131 -1.32 2.66 8.62
N VAL A 132 -1.55 2.45 9.93
CA VAL A 132 -0.51 2.43 10.96
C VAL A 132 -0.59 1.17 11.80
N GLU A 133 0.46 0.85 12.55
CA GLU A 133 0.46 -0.34 13.42
C GLU A 133 -0.48 -0.15 14.62
N THR A 134 -0.40 0.99 15.28
CA THR A 134 -1.25 1.41 16.44
C THR A 134 -1.45 2.91 16.41
#